data_18d337a96e62b0b11e1a746a8c8ed3b5
#
_entry.id   18d337a96e62b0b11e1a746a8c8ed3b5
#
_cell.length_a   1.000
_cell.length_b   1.000
_cell.length_c   1.000
_cell.angle_alpha   90.00
_cell.angle_beta   90.00
_cell.angle_gamma   90.00
#
_symmetry.space_group_name_H-M   'P 1'
#
loop_
_entity.id
_entity.type
_entity.pdbx_description
1 polymer ?
#
loop_
_entity_poly.entity_id
_entity_poly.type
_entity_poly.pdbx_seq_one_letter_code
_entity_poly.pdbx_strand_id
1 'polypeptide(L)'
;MANGPVTMRDRVEDAGLAAGLGLLRGLPYAARVRLAGRAMVALSGPLGLRARMRENLAHVLPDLPAAEVAALERAVPDTIGRVFVEEFSPDGLDRMARASDFGGDGVAELEEARAAGRPVIIASGHIGNYDAYRRALLQRGFDVGALYRPFNNRAFDRRYRAVMERGGGQMFARGRAGMAGMVRHLRAGGVLGVLHDQHMDRGAELRFFGKPAMTATSAADLALKYDALLVPFYGIRKPDGLHFDLITEAPIPHTDALTMTQALNDSLEARVRAHMGQWIWTHRRWKTRRRKARRAAG
;
A
#
# COMPACT_ATOMS: atom_id res chain seq x y z
N MET A 1 -5.02 -20.76 3.33
CA MET A 1 -5.30 -21.65 2.19
C MET A 1 -4.52 -21.22 0.96
N ALA A 2 -3.20 -21.40 0.97
CA ALA A 2 -2.32 -20.93 -0.11
C ALA A 2 -1.54 -22.06 -0.82
N ASN A 3 -1.94 -23.33 -0.72
CA ASN A 3 -1.17 -24.49 -1.18
C ASN A 3 -1.82 -25.38 -2.27
N GLY A 4 -2.77 -24.91 -3.03
CA GLY A 4 -3.34 -25.66 -4.16
C GLY A 4 -2.53 -25.49 -5.46
N PRO A 5 -2.70 -26.35 -6.48
CA PRO A 5 -2.08 -26.19 -7.78
C PRO A 5 -2.61 -24.96 -8.53
N VAL A 6 -1.85 -24.46 -9.51
CA VAL A 6 -2.29 -23.40 -10.44
C VAL A 6 -3.36 -23.99 -11.35
N THR A 7 -4.54 -23.39 -11.37
CA THR A 7 -5.64 -23.83 -12.23
C THR A 7 -5.47 -23.34 -13.68
N MET A 8 -6.19 -23.94 -14.63
CA MET A 8 -6.24 -23.47 -16.03
C MET A 8 -6.77 -22.02 -16.08
N ARG A 9 -7.79 -21.71 -15.27
CA ARG A 9 -8.31 -20.34 -15.15
C ARG A 9 -7.25 -19.35 -14.71
N ASP A 10 -6.46 -19.68 -13.66
CA ASP A 10 -5.36 -18.82 -13.21
C ASP A 10 -4.37 -18.54 -14.33
N ARG A 11 -4.04 -19.56 -15.14
CA ARG A 11 -3.11 -19.42 -16.27
C ARG A 11 -3.66 -18.51 -17.37
N VAL A 12 -4.93 -18.65 -17.73
CA VAL A 12 -5.58 -17.84 -18.76
C VAL A 12 -5.66 -16.36 -18.32
N GLU A 13 -6.09 -16.12 -17.09
CA GLU A 13 -6.16 -14.78 -16.51
C GLU A 13 -4.76 -14.12 -16.46
N ASP A 14 -3.75 -14.87 -15.99
CA ASP A 14 -2.37 -14.37 -15.93
C ASP A 14 -1.75 -14.16 -17.33
N ALA A 15 -2.04 -15.03 -18.29
CA ALA A 15 -1.58 -14.88 -19.67
C ALA A 15 -2.19 -13.63 -20.34
N GLY A 16 -3.47 -13.38 -20.14
CA GLY A 16 -4.14 -12.17 -20.62
C GLY A 16 -3.50 -10.89 -20.04
N LEU A 17 -3.24 -10.89 -18.73
CA LEU A 17 -2.55 -9.78 -18.07
C LEU A 17 -1.12 -9.64 -18.61
N ALA A 18 -0.38 -10.74 -18.77
CA ALA A 18 0.98 -10.73 -19.30
C ALA A 18 1.05 -10.15 -20.71
N ALA A 19 0.08 -10.52 -21.56
CA ALA A 19 -0.04 -9.97 -22.92
C ALA A 19 -0.27 -8.46 -22.89
N GLY A 20 -1.23 -7.99 -22.05
CA GLY A 20 -1.49 -6.56 -21.88
C GLY A 20 -0.27 -5.78 -21.38
N LEU A 21 0.42 -6.29 -20.36
CA LEU A 21 1.67 -5.70 -19.86
C LEU A 21 2.79 -5.76 -20.90
N GLY A 22 2.86 -6.82 -21.71
CA GLY A 22 3.80 -6.97 -22.83
C GLY A 22 3.61 -5.88 -23.88
N LEU A 23 2.37 -5.62 -24.30
CA LEU A 23 2.04 -4.56 -25.24
C LEU A 23 2.42 -3.18 -24.70
N LEU A 24 2.14 -2.92 -23.41
CA LEU A 24 2.53 -1.68 -22.76
C LEU A 24 4.04 -1.47 -22.69
N ARG A 25 4.85 -2.54 -22.63
CA ARG A 25 6.33 -2.44 -22.58
C ARG A 25 6.95 -1.80 -23.82
N GLY A 26 6.28 -1.87 -24.95
CA GLY A 26 6.70 -1.18 -26.20
C GLY A 26 6.58 0.34 -26.12
N LEU A 27 5.85 0.89 -25.13
CA LEU A 27 5.68 2.33 -24.96
C LEU A 27 6.75 2.94 -24.04
N PRO A 28 7.13 4.21 -24.24
CA PRO A 28 7.90 4.96 -23.23
C PRO A 28 7.23 4.93 -21.87
N TYR A 29 8.02 4.90 -20.77
CA TYR A 29 7.50 4.75 -19.41
C TYR A 29 6.37 5.73 -19.07
N ALA A 30 6.55 7.02 -19.36
CA ALA A 30 5.55 8.05 -19.09
C ALA A 30 4.22 7.81 -19.84
N ALA A 31 4.29 7.38 -21.11
CA ALA A 31 3.11 7.05 -21.92
C ALA A 31 2.38 5.83 -21.35
N ARG A 32 3.13 4.79 -20.96
CA ARG A 32 2.62 3.56 -20.34
C ARG A 32 1.85 3.86 -19.05
N VAL A 33 2.43 4.66 -18.16
CA VAL A 33 1.82 5.06 -16.88
C VAL A 33 0.54 5.86 -17.10
N ARG A 34 0.58 6.84 -18.02
CA ARG A 34 -0.61 7.66 -18.34
C ARG A 34 -1.73 6.83 -18.99
N LEU A 35 -1.38 5.92 -19.91
CA LEU A 35 -2.35 5.05 -20.57
C LEU A 35 -3.04 4.11 -19.58
N ALA A 36 -2.29 3.50 -18.66
CA ALA A 36 -2.83 2.62 -17.63
C ALA A 36 -3.80 3.36 -16.70
N GLY A 37 -3.47 4.59 -16.29
CA GLY A 37 -4.39 5.44 -15.51
C GLY A 37 -5.70 5.69 -16.25
N ARG A 38 -5.63 6.15 -17.51
CA ARG A 38 -6.82 6.41 -18.35
C ARG A 38 -7.66 5.13 -18.56
N ALA A 39 -7.02 4.01 -18.82
CA ALA A 39 -7.71 2.73 -18.99
C ALA A 39 -8.46 2.33 -17.70
N MET A 40 -7.85 2.50 -16.54
CA MET A 40 -8.50 2.21 -15.26
C MET A 40 -9.68 3.16 -14.97
N VAL A 41 -9.59 4.44 -15.36
CA VAL A 41 -10.72 5.37 -15.28
C VAL A 41 -11.89 4.88 -16.14
N ALA A 42 -11.65 4.43 -17.36
CA ALA A 42 -12.69 3.88 -18.24
C ALA A 42 -13.32 2.59 -17.66
N LEU A 43 -12.51 1.71 -17.08
CA LEU A 43 -12.95 0.44 -16.49
C LEU A 43 -13.58 0.60 -15.11
N SER A 44 -13.41 1.73 -14.43
CA SER A 44 -13.82 1.92 -13.03
C SER A 44 -15.33 1.77 -12.79
N GLY A 45 -16.16 2.16 -13.77
CA GLY A 45 -17.62 1.97 -13.73
C GLY A 45 -18.00 0.49 -13.78
N PRO A 46 -17.68 -0.22 -14.87
CA PRO A 46 -17.96 -1.66 -15.02
C PRO A 46 -17.40 -2.51 -13.86
N LEU A 47 -16.24 -2.15 -13.30
CA LEU A 47 -15.65 -2.85 -12.15
C LEU A 47 -16.31 -2.52 -10.80
N GLY A 48 -17.29 -1.61 -10.77
CA GLY A 48 -17.99 -1.20 -9.55
C GLY A 48 -17.11 -0.38 -8.58
N LEU A 49 -15.98 0.15 -9.04
CA LEU A 49 -15.05 0.91 -8.19
C LEU A 49 -15.67 2.26 -7.78
N ARG A 50 -16.34 2.95 -8.72
CA ARG A 50 -17.00 4.24 -8.45
C ARG A 50 -18.11 4.11 -7.42
N ALA A 51 -18.97 3.10 -7.55
CA ALA A 51 -20.06 2.88 -6.58
C ALA A 51 -19.52 2.69 -5.16
N ARG A 52 -18.48 1.86 -5.02
CA ARG A 52 -17.85 1.61 -3.71
C ARG A 52 -17.18 2.84 -3.13
N MET A 53 -16.55 3.65 -3.97
CA MET A 53 -15.92 4.91 -3.57
C MET A 53 -16.98 5.90 -3.07
N ARG A 54 -18.11 6.06 -3.80
CA ARG A 54 -19.23 6.89 -3.33
C ARG A 54 -19.77 6.43 -1.97
N GLU A 55 -19.95 5.11 -1.78
CA GLU A 55 -20.38 4.56 -0.48
C GLU A 55 -19.44 4.97 0.66
N ASN A 56 -18.12 4.89 0.43
CA ASN A 56 -17.14 5.25 1.43
C ASN A 56 -17.10 6.76 1.69
N LEU A 57 -17.09 7.59 0.63
CA LEU A 57 -17.10 9.05 0.75
C LEU A 57 -18.36 9.53 1.46
N ALA A 58 -19.55 9.07 1.07
CA ALA A 58 -20.81 9.43 1.73
C ALA A 58 -20.85 8.99 3.21
N HIS A 59 -20.15 7.93 3.58
CA HIS A 59 -20.08 7.46 4.97
C HIS A 59 -19.24 8.39 5.85
N VAL A 60 -18.12 8.90 5.37
CA VAL A 60 -17.14 9.65 6.18
C VAL A 60 -17.09 11.15 5.88
N LEU A 61 -17.52 11.56 4.71
CA LEU A 61 -17.56 12.94 4.23
C LEU A 61 -18.92 13.22 3.53
N PRO A 62 -20.04 13.15 4.27
CA PRO A 62 -21.39 13.28 3.68
C PRO A 62 -21.62 14.63 2.99
N ASP A 63 -20.93 15.66 3.44
CA ASP A 63 -21.10 17.04 2.96
C ASP A 63 -20.13 17.38 1.80
N LEU A 64 -19.38 16.39 1.29
CA LEU A 64 -18.44 16.61 0.19
C LEU A 64 -19.21 17.03 -1.08
N PRO A 65 -18.87 18.17 -1.72
CA PRO A 65 -19.56 18.65 -2.91
C PRO A 65 -19.57 17.64 -4.04
N ALA A 66 -20.67 17.52 -4.77
CA ALA A 66 -20.81 16.56 -5.87
C ALA A 66 -19.72 16.73 -6.96
N ALA A 67 -19.26 17.96 -7.19
CA ALA A 67 -18.15 18.22 -8.11
C ALA A 67 -16.83 17.61 -7.64
N GLU A 68 -16.55 17.65 -6.34
CA GLU A 68 -15.36 17.00 -5.76
C GLU A 68 -15.47 15.49 -5.80
N VAL A 69 -16.65 14.92 -5.50
CA VAL A 69 -16.89 13.48 -5.66
C VAL A 69 -16.62 13.06 -7.11
N ALA A 70 -17.12 13.80 -8.10
CA ALA A 70 -16.89 13.53 -9.52
C ALA A 70 -15.41 13.65 -9.93
N ALA A 71 -14.67 14.57 -9.32
CA ALA A 71 -13.22 14.70 -9.54
C ALA A 71 -12.47 13.46 -8.96
N LEU A 72 -12.83 13.01 -7.76
CA LEU A 72 -12.25 11.82 -7.13
C LEU A 72 -12.58 10.54 -7.90
N GLU A 73 -13.77 10.44 -8.51
CA GLU A 73 -14.14 9.30 -9.37
C GLU A 73 -13.26 9.14 -10.62
N ARG A 74 -12.52 10.17 -10.99
CA ARG A 74 -11.49 10.12 -12.04
C ARG A 74 -10.10 9.92 -11.45
N ALA A 75 -9.75 10.70 -10.43
CA ALA A 75 -8.40 10.72 -9.87
C ALA A 75 -8.01 9.39 -9.20
N VAL A 76 -8.92 8.80 -8.40
CA VAL A 76 -8.63 7.55 -7.68
C VAL A 76 -8.39 6.37 -8.63
N PRO A 77 -9.25 6.07 -9.61
CA PRO A 77 -8.96 5.01 -10.58
C PRO A 77 -7.71 5.30 -11.43
N ASP A 78 -7.45 6.56 -11.81
CA ASP A 78 -6.21 6.94 -12.52
C ASP A 78 -4.98 6.55 -11.69
N THR A 79 -4.97 6.89 -10.41
CA THR A 79 -3.89 6.51 -9.47
C THR A 79 -3.73 4.99 -9.39
N ILE A 80 -4.82 4.23 -9.24
CA ILE A 80 -4.79 2.76 -9.18
C ILE A 80 -4.16 2.17 -10.44
N GLY A 81 -4.56 2.64 -11.62
CA GLY A 81 -4.01 2.17 -12.89
C GLY A 81 -2.53 2.48 -13.05
N ARG A 82 -2.09 3.69 -12.65
CA ARG A 82 -0.68 4.09 -12.67
C ARG A 82 0.17 3.22 -11.76
N VAL A 83 -0.20 3.10 -10.47
CA VAL A 83 0.53 2.28 -9.49
C VAL A 83 0.66 0.85 -9.99
N PHE A 84 -0.43 0.26 -10.50
CA PHE A 84 -0.40 -1.10 -11.03
C PHE A 84 0.66 -1.30 -12.12
N VAL A 85 0.71 -0.44 -13.13
CA VAL A 85 1.68 -0.61 -14.22
C VAL A 85 3.10 -0.23 -13.81
N GLU A 86 3.26 0.66 -12.85
CA GLU A 86 4.55 1.05 -12.27
C GLU A 86 5.18 -0.12 -11.51
N GLU A 87 4.41 -0.85 -10.69
CA GLU A 87 4.88 -2.06 -10.02
C GLU A 87 5.41 -3.10 -11.02
N PHE A 88 4.75 -3.26 -12.18
CA PHE A 88 5.20 -4.14 -13.26
C PHE A 88 6.24 -3.52 -14.21
N SER A 89 6.77 -2.35 -13.86
CA SER A 89 7.81 -1.64 -14.62
C SER A 89 8.99 -1.25 -13.71
N PRO A 90 9.66 -2.23 -13.07
CA PRO A 90 10.63 -1.97 -11.99
C PRO A 90 11.73 -0.99 -12.40
N ASP A 91 12.37 -1.16 -13.57
CA ASP A 91 13.44 -0.26 -14.01
C ASP A 91 12.99 1.19 -14.20
N GLY A 92 11.72 1.37 -14.63
CA GLY A 92 11.10 2.69 -14.78
C GLY A 92 10.82 3.33 -13.42
N LEU A 93 10.22 2.57 -12.51
CA LEU A 93 9.92 3.03 -11.16
C LEU A 93 11.21 3.32 -10.37
N ASP A 94 12.26 2.51 -10.54
CA ASP A 94 13.56 2.76 -9.93
C ASP A 94 14.19 4.08 -10.37
N ARG A 95 14.08 4.42 -11.67
CA ARG A 95 14.53 5.73 -12.16
C ARG A 95 13.74 6.88 -11.57
N MET A 96 12.41 6.74 -11.49
CA MET A 96 11.54 7.77 -10.92
C MET A 96 11.80 7.94 -9.41
N ALA A 97 11.90 6.84 -8.66
CA ALA A 97 12.20 6.88 -7.24
C ALA A 97 13.54 7.57 -6.94
N ARG A 98 14.56 7.31 -7.77
CA ARG A 98 15.89 7.95 -7.65
C ARG A 98 15.85 9.46 -7.94
N ALA A 99 15.00 9.88 -8.88
CA ALA A 99 14.84 11.28 -9.28
C ALA A 99 13.80 12.03 -8.43
N SER A 100 13.16 11.35 -7.47
CA SER A 100 12.14 11.91 -6.58
C SER A 100 12.76 12.53 -5.34
N ASP A 101 12.06 13.50 -4.75
CA ASP A 101 12.50 14.14 -3.51
C ASP A 101 12.30 13.19 -2.34
N PHE A 102 13.38 12.95 -1.59
CA PHE A 102 13.35 12.11 -0.39
C PHE A 102 13.69 12.96 0.82
N GLY A 103 12.77 13.01 1.81
CA GLY A 103 12.94 13.87 2.97
C GLY A 103 11.86 13.65 4.04
N GLY A 104 11.82 14.56 4.98
CA GLY A 104 10.86 14.60 6.10
C GLY A 104 11.56 14.46 7.46
N ASP A 105 10.78 14.72 8.51
CA ASP A 105 11.29 14.89 9.88
C ASP A 105 11.89 13.62 10.51
N GLY A 106 11.54 12.44 10.00
CA GLY A 106 12.04 11.15 10.52
C GLY A 106 13.22 10.57 9.76
N VAL A 107 13.84 11.31 8.81
CA VAL A 107 14.96 10.78 8.00
C VAL A 107 16.21 10.57 8.86
N ALA A 108 16.50 11.48 9.78
CA ALA A 108 17.67 11.39 10.63
C ALA A 108 17.60 10.13 11.52
N GLU A 109 16.47 9.92 12.20
CA GLU A 109 16.25 8.75 13.07
C GLU A 109 16.24 7.43 12.27
N LEU A 110 15.74 7.46 11.04
CA LEU A 110 15.78 6.31 10.14
C LEU A 110 17.22 5.91 9.78
N GLU A 111 18.06 6.87 9.46
CA GLU A 111 19.48 6.63 9.15
C GLU A 111 20.29 6.23 10.41
N GLU A 112 20.02 6.84 11.56
CA GLU A 112 20.60 6.45 12.85
C GLU A 112 20.23 5.00 13.22
N ALA A 113 18.95 4.62 13.06
CA ALA A 113 18.50 3.26 13.31
C ALA A 113 19.24 2.27 12.41
N ARG A 114 19.42 2.60 11.11
CA ARG A 114 20.20 1.78 10.18
C ARG A 114 21.66 1.63 10.64
N ALA A 115 22.29 2.72 10.98
CA ALA A 115 23.69 2.72 11.43
C ALA A 115 23.90 1.90 12.71
N ALA A 116 22.92 1.95 13.61
CA ALA A 116 22.92 1.18 14.85
C ALA A 116 22.46 -0.30 14.70
N GLY A 117 22.05 -0.71 13.50
CA GLY A 117 21.46 -2.05 13.30
C GLY A 117 20.13 -2.25 14.03
N ARG A 118 19.44 -1.17 14.39
CA ARG A 118 18.13 -1.21 15.05
C ARG A 118 17.06 -1.60 14.04
N PRO A 119 16.15 -2.53 14.37
CA PRO A 119 15.02 -2.86 13.51
C PRO A 119 14.15 -1.64 13.23
N VAL A 120 13.60 -1.56 12.01
CA VAL A 120 12.69 -0.48 11.62
C VAL A 120 11.40 -1.06 11.06
N ILE A 121 10.27 -0.49 11.43
CA ILE A 121 8.97 -0.75 10.80
C ILE A 121 8.51 0.55 10.15
N ILE A 122 8.44 0.54 8.83
CA ILE A 122 7.84 1.62 8.07
C ILE A 122 6.37 1.30 7.80
N ALA A 123 5.48 2.20 8.18
CA ALA A 123 4.03 2.01 8.07
C ALA A 123 3.40 3.05 7.14
N SER A 124 2.52 2.60 6.24
CA SER A 124 1.79 3.47 5.31
C SER A 124 0.39 2.94 5.01
N GLY A 125 -0.34 3.66 4.16
CA GLY A 125 -1.55 3.19 3.49
C GLY A 125 -1.34 3.02 1.98
N HIS A 126 -2.38 2.57 1.30
CA HIS A 126 -2.43 2.51 -0.17
C HIS A 126 -2.70 3.91 -0.73
N ILE A 127 -1.77 4.85 -0.53
CA ILE A 127 -1.80 6.23 -1.01
C ILE A 127 -0.59 6.51 -1.88
N GLY A 128 -0.79 7.26 -2.97
CA GLY A 128 0.27 7.55 -3.93
C GLY A 128 0.91 6.27 -4.49
N ASN A 129 2.25 6.18 -4.41
CA ASN A 129 2.97 4.96 -4.74
C ASN A 129 3.95 4.58 -3.61
N TYR A 130 3.49 3.71 -2.70
CA TYR A 130 4.29 3.21 -1.57
C TYR A 130 5.52 2.40 -2.02
N ASP A 131 5.48 1.77 -3.21
CA ASP A 131 6.62 1.01 -3.74
C ASP A 131 7.76 1.93 -4.21
N ALA A 132 7.45 3.15 -4.68
CA ALA A 132 8.47 4.16 -4.99
C ALA A 132 9.31 4.50 -3.76
N TYR A 133 8.69 4.65 -2.58
CA TYR A 133 9.41 4.87 -1.33
C TYR A 133 10.28 3.66 -0.94
N ARG A 134 9.72 2.45 -1.01
CA ARG A 134 10.48 1.22 -0.75
C ARG A 134 11.72 1.11 -1.64
N ARG A 135 11.59 1.41 -2.93
CA ARG A 135 12.71 1.42 -3.89
C ARG A 135 13.76 2.47 -3.57
N ALA A 136 13.33 3.65 -3.13
CA ALA A 136 14.26 4.69 -2.68
C ALA A 136 15.08 4.25 -1.46
N LEU A 137 14.49 3.51 -0.53
CA LEU A 137 15.23 2.93 0.60
C LEU A 137 16.23 1.85 0.15
N LEU A 138 15.81 0.94 -0.73
CA LEU A 138 16.71 -0.09 -1.29
C LEU A 138 17.91 0.55 -2.00
N GLN A 139 17.69 1.62 -2.77
CA GLN A 139 18.76 2.37 -3.46
C GLN A 139 19.69 3.08 -2.50
N ARG A 140 19.28 3.35 -1.27
CA ARG A 140 20.07 3.92 -0.17
C ARG A 140 20.74 2.87 0.71
N GLY A 141 20.61 1.57 0.32
CA GLY A 141 21.26 0.47 1.01
C GLY A 141 20.54 -0.05 2.26
N PHE A 142 19.25 0.27 2.42
CA PHE A 142 18.44 -0.36 3.45
C PHE A 142 18.04 -1.78 3.02
N ASP A 143 18.08 -2.75 3.96
CA ASP A 143 17.52 -4.08 3.73
C ASP A 143 16.00 -4.06 4.02
N VAL A 144 15.20 -3.92 2.98
CA VAL A 144 13.74 -3.72 3.10
C VAL A 144 12.99 -4.99 2.76
N GLY A 145 12.24 -5.50 3.73
CA GLY A 145 11.25 -6.56 3.53
C GLY A 145 9.82 -6.00 3.56
N ALA A 146 8.88 -6.68 2.93
CA ALA A 146 7.47 -6.30 2.95
C ALA A 146 6.56 -7.48 3.23
N LEU A 147 5.57 -7.28 4.13
CA LEU A 147 4.54 -8.27 4.39
C LEU A 147 3.42 -8.13 3.35
N TYR A 148 3.06 -9.21 2.69
CA TYR A 148 1.97 -9.19 1.73
C TYR A 148 1.00 -10.36 1.93
N ARG A 149 -0.23 -10.17 1.43
CA ARG A 149 -1.21 -11.24 1.32
C ARG A 149 -1.10 -11.87 -0.06
N PRO A 150 -0.81 -13.20 -0.19
CA PRO A 150 -0.82 -13.88 -1.47
C PRO A 150 -2.13 -13.67 -2.24
N PHE A 151 -2.02 -13.45 -3.53
CA PHE A 151 -3.18 -13.31 -4.40
C PHE A 151 -3.92 -14.65 -4.57
N ASN A 152 -5.23 -14.57 -4.81
CA ASN A 152 -6.04 -15.76 -5.03
C ASN A 152 -5.64 -16.49 -6.32
N ASN A 153 -5.37 -15.72 -7.41
CA ASN A 153 -4.78 -16.25 -8.64
C ASN A 153 -3.29 -16.51 -8.41
N ARG A 154 -2.89 -17.78 -8.44
CA ARG A 154 -1.53 -18.21 -8.10
C ARG A 154 -0.50 -18.00 -9.19
N ALA A 155 -0.93 -17.97 -10.46
CA ALA A 155 -0.05 -17.62 -11.55
C ALA A 155 0.34 -16.13 -11.45
N PHE A 156 -0.66 -15.28 -11.18
CA PHE A 156 -0.44 -13.86 -10.89
C PHE A 156 0.42 -13.64 -9.64
N ASP A 157 0.17 -14.36 -8.55
CA ASP A 157 0.95 -14.24 -7.31
C ASP A 157 2.44 -14.51 -7.54
N ARG A 158 2.77 -15.56 -8.30
CA ARG A 158 4.16 -15.87 -8.68
C ARG A 158 4.78 -14.75 -9.51
N ARG A 159 4.04 -14.21 -10.48
CA ARG A 159 4.47 -13.10 -11.32
C ARG A 159 4.74 -11.85 -10.49
N TYR A 160 3.78 -11.50 -9.62
CA TYR A 160 3.88 -10.34 -8.73
C TYR A 160 5.14 -10.45 -7.83
N ARG A 161 5.32 -11.58 -7.15
CA ARG A 161 6.51 -11.81 -6.34
C ARG A 161 7.80 -11.67 -7.12
N ALA A 162 7.89 -12.33 -8.28
CA ALA A 162 9.09 -12.26 -9.12
C ALA A 162 9.45 -10.82 -9.55
N VAL A 163 8.44 -9.97 -9.76
CA VAL A 163 8.65 -8.56 -10.09
C VAL A 163 9.06 -7.76 -8.85
N MET A 164 8.42 -7.97 -7.71
CA MET A 164 8.74 -7.26 -6.46
C MET A 164 10.12 -7.63 -5.93
N GLU A 165 10.51 -8.91 -6.01
CA GLU A 165 11.83 -9.40 -5.60
C GLU A 165 12.95 -8.96 -6.56
N ARG A 166 12.66 -8.72 -7.84
CA ARG A 166 13.62 -8.18 -8.83
C ARG A 166 14.10 -6.77 -8.49
N GLY A 167 13.22 -5.95 -7.89
CA GLY A 167 13.56 -4.60 -7.43
C GLY A 167 14.39 -4.58 -6.14
N GLY A 168 14.74 -5.74 -5.60
CA GLY A 168 15.42 -5.91 -4.32
C GLY A 168 14.45 -6.03 -3.13
N GLY A 169 14.97 -6.49 -1.99
CA GLY A 169 14.21 -6.73 -0.78
C GLY A 169 13.49 -8.08 -0.74
N GLN A 170 12.92 -8.40 0.40
CA GLN A 170 12.28 -9.69 0.66
C GLN A 170 10.75 -9.55 0.74
N MET A 171 10.01 -10.50 0.17
CA MET A 171 8.55 -10.54 0.24
C MET A 171 8.10 -11.64 1.20
N PHE A 172 7.52 -11.26 2.33
CA PHE A 172 7.00 -12.20 3.33
C PHE A 172 5.51 -12.44 3.11
N ALA A 173 5.17 -13.64 2.66
CA ALA A 173 3.77 -14.04 2.50
C ALA A 173 3.10 -14.23 3.88
N ARG A 174 1.87 -13.78 4.06
CA ARG A 174 1.07 -14.09 5.26
C ARG A 174 0.98 -15.60 5.45
N GLY A 175 1.32 -16.08 6.65
CA GLY A 175 1.35 -17.48 7.02
C GLY A 175 2.57 -17.79 7.89
N ARG A 176 2.61 -19.00 8.47
CA ARG A 176 3.62 -19.37 9.48
C ARG A 176 5.06 -19.17 9.00
N ALA A 177 5.38 -19.61 7.79
CA ALA A 177 6.74 -19.51 7.24
C ALA A 177 7.13 -18.06 6.95
N GLY A 178 6.24 -17.26 6.31
CA GLY A 178 6.51 -15.85 6.02
C GLY A 178 6.63 -15.02 7.29
N MET A 179 5.78 -15.27 8.30
CA MET A 179 5.91 -14.62 9.61
C MET A 179 7.24 -14.94 10.30
N ALA A 180 7.71 -16.18 10.22
CA ALA A 180 9.02 -16.54 10.77
C ALA A 180 10.17 -15.84 10.02
N GLY A 181 10.08 -15.73 8.69
CA GLY A 181 11.04 -14.99 7.86
C GLY A 181 11.08 -13.51 8.23
N MET A 182 9.91 -12.88 8.34
CA MET A 182 9.75 -11.48 8.74
C MET A 182 10.39 -11.21 10.13
N VAL A 183 10.15 -12.09 11.11
CA VAL A 183 10.75 -11.94 12.45
C VAL A 183 12.27 -12.07 12.41
N ARG A 184 12.82 -13.00 11.62
CA ARG A 184 14.29 -13.09 11.45
C ARG A 184 14.85 -11.83 10.81
N HIS A 185 14.18 -11.29 9.79
CA HIS A 185 14.57 -10.06 9.11
C HIS A 185 14.61 -8.87 10.07
N LEU A 186 13.55 -8.66 10.87
CA LEU A 186 13.53 -7.63 11.92
C LEU A 186 14.66 -7.80 12.93
N ARG A 187 14.87 -9.02 13.46
CA ARG A 187 15.94 -9.29 14.44
C ARG A 187 17.35 -9.09 13.89
N ALA A 188 17.51 -9.13 12.58
CA ALA A 188 18.78 -8.82 11.91
C ALA A 188 18.97 -7.31 11.64
N GLY A 189 18.08 -6.45 12.16
CA GLY A 189 18.15 -5.00 11.95
C GLY A 189 17.53 -4.55 10.61
N GLY A 190 16.76 -5.41 9.94
CA GLY A 190 16.10 -5.09 8.69
C GLY A 190 14.92 -4.12 8.83
N VAL A 191 14.53 -3.53 7.71
CA VAL A 191 13.36 -2.64 7.59
C VAL A 191 12.15 -3.44 7.11
N LEU A 192 11.04 -3.38 7.83
CA LEU A 192 9.78 -4.03 7.44
C LEU A 192 8.75 -3.01 6.98
N GLY A 193 8.32 -3.09 5.71
CA GLY A 193 7.21 -2.30 5.17
C GLY A 193 5.85 -2.95 5.46
N VAL A 194 4.92 -2.16 5.99
CA VAL A 194 3.55 -2.58 6.34
C VAL A 194 2.54 -1.55 5.83
N LEU A 195 1.50 -2.02 5.12
CA LEU A 195 0.33 -1.20 4.80
C LEU A 195 -0.80 -1.55 5.77
N HIS A 196 -1.24 -0.57 6.59
CA HIS A 196 -2.15 -0.81 7.73
C HIS A 196 -3.59 -0.33 7.51
N ASP A 197 -3.89 0.26 6.36
CA ASP A 197 -5.15 0.95 6.05
C ASP A 197 -6.30 0.04 5.59
N GLN A 198 -6.09 -1.26 5.52
CA GLN A 198 -7.15 -2.20 5.16
C GLN A 198 -7.93 -2.69 6.39
N HIS A 199 -9.24 -2.96 6.18
CA HIS A 199 -10.08 -3.53 7.23
C HIS A 199 -9.56 -4.88 7.72
N MET A 200 -9.42 -5.03 9.03
CA MET A 200 -8.99 -6.28 9.67
C MET A 200 -10.07 -6.80 10.63
N ASP A 201 -10.74 -7.88 10.29
CA ASP A 201 -11.85 -8.46 11.09
C ASP A 201 -11.49 -8.72 12.58
N ARG A 202 -10.22 -8.97 12.89
CA ARG A 202 -9.69 -9.22 14.24
C ARG A 202 -8.79 -8.08 14.74
N GLY A 203 -8.87 -6.91 14.11
CA GLY A 203 -8.14 -5.72 14.54
C GLY A 203 -8.80 -5.02 15.72
N ALA A 204 -8.18 -3.96 16.19
CA ALA A 204 -8.76 -3.04 17.15
C ALA A 204 -9.75 -2.09 16.46
N GLU A 205 -10.80 -1.70 17.15
CA GLU A 205 -11.71 -0.65 16.71
C GLU A 205 -11.08 0.71 17.05
N LEU A 206 -10.49 1.33 16.04
CA LEU A 206 -9.88 2.65 16.13
C LEU A 206 -10.64 3.64 15.24
N ARG A 207 -10.22 4.91 15.24
CA ARG A 207 -10.83 5.95 14.41
C ARG A 207 -10.07 6.15 13.12
N PHE A 208 -10.82 6.41 12.03
CA PHE A 208 -10.28 6.88 10.76
C PHE A 208 -11.37 7.70 10.06
N PHE A 209 -11.09 8.95 9.72
CA PHE A 209 -12.09 9.96 9.30
C PHE A 209 -13.24 10.10 10.32
N GLY A 210 -12.92 10.11 11.60
CA GLY A 210 -13.89 10.23 12.69
C GLY A 210 -14.83 9.03 12.86
N LYS A 211 -14.75 7.99 12.03
CA LYS A 211 -15.59 6.78 12.08
C LYS A 211 -14.82 5.56 12.61
N PRO A 212 -15.52 4.63 13.30
CA PRO A 212 -14.90 3.38 13.74
C PRO A 212 -14.36 2.58 12.56
N ALA A 213 -13.09 2.17 12.64
CA ALA A 213 -12.40 1.41 11.61
C ALA A 213 -11.55 0.30 12.24
N MET A 214 -11.88 -0.96 11.91
CA MET A 214 -11.13 -2.11 12.41
C MET A 214 -9.72 -2.12 11.79
N THR A 215 -8.69 -1.89 12.62
CA THR A 215 -7.29 -1.69 12.22
C THR A 215 -6.40 -2.76 12.85
N ALA A 216 -5.44 -3.30 12.09
CA ALA A 216 -4.45 -4.23 12.62
C ALA A 216 -3.44 -3.48 13.49
N THR A 217 -3.20 -3.94 14.71
CA THR A 217 -2.19 -3.39 15.62
C THR A 217 -0.80 -3.97 15.40
N SER A 218 -0.67 -4.91 14.48
CA SER A 218 0.56 -5.71 14.30
C SER A 218 1.83 -4.92 14.05
N ALA A 219 1.77 -3.74 13.42
CA ALA A 219 2.94 -2.88 13.25
C ALA A 219 3.43 -2.35 14.61
N ALA A 220 2.52 -1.83 15.44
CA ALA A 220 2.83 -1.36 16.78
C ALA A 220 3.24 -2.50 17.72
N ASP A 221 2.51 -3.65 17.69
CA ASP A 221 2.87 -4.83 18.49
C ASP A 221 4.29 -5.32 18.19
N LEU A 222 4.69 -5.34 16.90
CA LEU A 222 6.04 -5.73 16.50
C LEU A 222 7.08 -4.68 16.90
N ALA A 223 6.75 -3.39 16.78
CA ALA A 223 7.64 -2.31 17.20
C ALA A 223 7.96 -2.41 18.70
N LEU A 224 6.94 -2.57 19.54
CA LEU A 224 7.11 -2.74 20.97
C LEU A 224 7.88 -4.02 21.31
N LYS A 225 7.58 -5.13 20.65
CA LYS A 225 8.18 -6.44 20.93
C LYS A 225 9.66 -6.51 20.58
N TYR A 226 10.08 -5.84 19.52
CA TYR A 226 11.45 -5.93 18.99
C TYR A 226 12.24 -4.63 19.16
N ASP A 227 11.71 -3.67 19.91
CA ASP A 227 12.26 -2.32 20.05
C ASP A 227 12.58 -1.66 18.69
N ALA A 228 11.67 -1.90 17.70
CA ALA A 228 11.86 -1.39 16.36
C ALA A 228 11.38 0.07 16.27
N LEU A 229 12.13 0.90 15.55
CA LEU A 229 11.68 2.24 15.21
C LEU A 229 10.40 2.13 14.36
N LEU A 230 9.30 2.79 14.74
CA LEU A 230 8.04 2.81 13.97
C LEU A 230 7.87 4.16 13.28
N VAL A 231 7.90 4.15 11.94
CA VAL A 231 7.94 5.38 11.14
C VAL A 231 6.82 5.40 10.10
N PRO A 232 5.94 6.42 10.09
CA PRO A 232 5.03 6.64 8.97
C PRO A 232 5.79 7.08 7.72
N PHE A 233 5.41 6.55 6.55
CA PHE A 233 6.02 6.94 5.28
C PHE A 233 5.01 7.09 4.16
N TYR A 234 5.31 7.93 3.16
CA TYR A 234 4.41 8.16 2.03
C TYR A 234 5.18 8.42 0.75
N GLY A 235 4.68 7.89 -0.38
CA GLY A 235 5.16 8.21 -1.71
C GLY A 235 4.08 8.98 -2.47
N ILE A 236 3.98 10.29 -2.25
CA ILE A 236 2.94 11.14 -2.84
C ILE A 236 3.34 11.53 -4.27
N ARG A 237 2.49 11.22 -5.24
CA ARG A 237 2.75 11.56 -6.64
C ARG A 237 2.65 13.06 -6.87
N LYS A 238 3.67 13.62 -7.54
CA LYS A 238 3.73 15.03 -7.94
C LYS A 238 2.78 15.35 -9.10
N PRO A 239 2.48 16.63 -9.33
CA PRO A 239 1.56 17.07 -10.42
C PRO A 239 2.01 16.65 -11.82
N ASP A 240 3.31 16.41 -12.07
CA ASP A 240 3.83 15.92 -13.35
C ASP A 240 3.37 14.48 -13.65
N GLY A 241 2.88 13.78 -12.63
CA GLY A 241 2.32 12.44 -12.69
C GLY A 241 3.35 11.32 -12.80
N LEU A 242 4.65 11.60 -12.57
CA LEU A 242 5.75 10.64 -12.70
C LEU A 242 6.66 10.59 -11.47
N HIS A 243 7.01 11.75 -10.91
CA HIS A 243 7.86 11.84 -9.73
C HIS A 243 7.03 11.85 -8.44
N PHE A 244 7.70 11.73 -7.31
CA PHE A 244 7.08 11.61 -6.00
C PHE A 244 7.74 12.53 -4.99
N ASP A 245 6.97 12.93 -3.97
CA ASP A 245 7.48 13.35 -2.69
C ASP A 245 7.54 12.10 -1.80
N LEU A 246 8.75 11.63 -1.50
CA LEU A 246 9.01 10.46 -0.68
C LEU A 246 9.24 10.93 0.76
N ILE A 247 8.19 10.86 1.57
CA ILE A 247 8.12 11.52 2.87
C ILE A 247 8.33 10.49 3.97
N THR A 248 9.27 10.77 4.87
CA THR A 248 9.48 10.06 6.14
C THR A 248 9.01 10.98 7.27
N GLU A 249 7.92 10.64 7.96
CA GLU A 249 7.46 11.43 9.11
C GLU A 249 8.26 11.10 10.37
N ALA A 250 8.11 11.94 11.40
CA ALA A 250 8.71 11.68 12.71
C ALA A 250 8.26 10.30 13.24
N PRO A 251 9.16 9.55 13.91
CA PRO A 251 8.83 8.25 14.47
C PRO A 251 7.68 8.32 15.48
N ILE A 252 6.83 7.30 15.50
CA ILE A 252 5.79 7.14 16.52
C ILE A 252 6.46 6.71 17.83
N PRO A 253 6.31 7.49 18.93
CA PRO A 253 6.86 7.12 20.23
C PRO A 253 6.29 5.80 20.75
N HIS A 254 7.12 4.98 21.40
CA HIS A 254 6.67 3.75 22.04
C HIS A 254 5.80 4.08 23.26
N THR A 255 4.54 3.65 23.20
CA THR A 255 3.56 3.72 24.28
C THR A 255 2.86 2.37 24.41
N ASP A 256 1.62 2.26 23.99
CA ASP A 256 0.88 1.00 23.83
C ASP A 256 0.45 0.81 22.38
N ALA A 257 0.13 -0.42 22.01
CA ALA A 257 -0.17 -0.76 20.63
C ALA A 257 -1.41 -0.04 20.06
N LEU A 258 -2.40 0.29 20.90
CA LEU A 258 -3.61 0.98 20.44
C LEU A 258 -3.32 2.45 20.15
N THR A 259 -2.67 3.14 21.07
CA THR A 259 -2.24 4.55 20.92
C THR A 259 -1.33 4.73 19.72
N MET A 260 -0.30 3.86 19.58
CA MET A 260 0.61 3.90 18.43
C MET A 260 -0.11 3.63 17.11
N THR A 261 -1.05 2.68 17.07
CA THR A 261 -1.82 2.39 15.84
C THR A 261 -2.81 3.51 15.53
N GLN A 262 -3.38 4.18 16.54
CA GLN A 262 -4.20 5.36 16.29
C GLN A 262 -3.35 6.49 15.71
N ALA A 263 -2.16 6.75 16.22
CA ALA A 263 -1.24 7.73 15.66
C ALA A 263 -0.90 7.45 14.19
N LEU A 264 -0.71 6.18 13.81
CA LEU A 264 -0.55 5.79 12.40
C LEU A 264 -1.81 6.10 11.55
N ASN A 265 -3.01 5.87 12.10
CA ASN A 265 -4.25 6.23 11.40
C ASN A 265 -4.37 7.75 11.23
N ASP A 266 -4.03 8.53 12.26
CA ASP A 266 -4.13 9.99 12.23
C ASP A 266 -3.15 10.60 11.22
N SER A 267 -1.90 10.11 11.20
CA SER A 267 -0.91 10.46 10.18
C SER A 267 -1.41 10.17 8.76
N LEU A 268 -1.91 8.94 8.53
CA LEU A 268 -2.45 8.57 7.23
C LEU A 268 -3.67 9.42 6.85
N GLU A 269 -4.59 9.67 7.79
CA GLU A 269 -5.77 10.51 7.54
C GLU A 269 -5.38 11.92 7.10
N ALA A 270 -4.38 12.52 7.75
CA ALA A 270 -3.85 13.83 7.37
C ALA A 270 -3.33 13.84 5.92
N ARG A 271 -2.58 12.80 5.53
CA ARG A 271 -2.08 12.65 4.15
C ARG A 271 -3.20 12.41 3.16
N VAL A 272 -4.20 11.59 3.50
CA VAL A 272 -5.35 11.35 2.63
C VAL A 272 -6.16 12.63 2.44
N ARG A 273 -6.38 13.43 3.49
CA ARG A 273 -7.09 14.72 3.38
C ARG A 273 -6.39 15.69 2.45
N ALA A 274 -5.06 15.74 2.49
CA ALA A 274 -4.26 16.58 1.60
C ALA A 274 -4.22 16.05 0.14
N HIS A 275 -4.39 14.74 -0.06
CA HIS A 275 -4.21 14.08 -1.35
C HIS A 275 -5.32 13.05 -1.64
N MET A 276 -6.59 13.43 -1.50
CA MET A 276 -7.76 12.55 -1.57
C MET A 276 -7.81 11.71 -2.86
N GLY A 277 -7.39 12.25 -3.99
CA GLY A 277 -7.36 11.54 -5.27
C GLY A 277 -6.30 10.43 -5.36
N GLN A 278 -5.41 10.32 -4.39
CA GLN A 278 -4.31 9.36 -4.39
C GLN A 278 -4.51 8.17 -3.45
N TRP A 279 -5.56 8.16 -2.60
CA TRP A 279 -5.82 7.04 -1.69
C TRP A 279 -6.85 6.05 -2.26
N ILE A 280 -6.76 4.78 -1.81
CA ILE A 280 -7.62 3.67 -2.31
C ILE A 280 -9.04 3.71 -1.70
N TRP A 281 -9.84 4.73 -2.03
CA TRP A 281 -11.25 4.83 -1.61
C TRP A 281 -12.11 3.63 -2.03
N THR A 282 -11.63 2.77 -2.90
CA THR A 282 -12.33 1.57 -3.38
C THR A 282 -12.29 0.40 -2.41
N HIS A 283 -11.48 0.46 -1.34
CA HIS A 283 -11.44 -0.55 -0.30
C HIS A 283 -12.59 -0.35 0.71
N ARG A 284 -13.17 -1.45 1.20
CA ARG A 284 -14.23 -1.41 2.24
C ARG A 284 -13.62 -1.24 3.63
N ARG A 285 -13.07 -0.06 3.92
CA ARG A 285 -12.37 0.27 5.17
C ARG A 285 -13.31 0.20 6.38
N TRP A 286 -14.55 0.70 6.24
CA TRP A 286 -15.54 0.84 7.31
C TRP A 286 -16.62 -0.26 7.25
N LYS A 287 -16.23 -1.54 7.19
CA LYS A 287 -17.19 -2.65 7.30
C LYS A 287 -17.73 -2.72 8.72
N THR A 288 -19.03 -2.53 8.90
CA THR A 288 -19.69 -2.73 10.19
C THR A 288 -19.95 -4.22 10.43
N ARG A 289 -19.84 -4.68 11.70
CA ARG A 289 -20.21 -6.05 12.13
C ARG A 289 -21.64 -6.45 11.77
N ARG A 290 -22.56 -5.50 11.61
CA ARG A 290 -23.97 -5.73 11.24
C ARG A 290 -24.19 -6.46 9.90
N ARG A 291 -23.24 -6.36 8.94
CA ARG A 291 -23.37 -7.09 7.67
C ARG A 291 -23.05 -8.58 7.79
N LYS A 292 -22.31 -9.04 8.81
CA LYS A 292 -22.11 -10.48 9.06
C LYS A 292 -23.38 -11.15 9.58
N ALA A 293 -24.14 -10.51 10.47
CA ALA A 293 -25.40 -11.03 10.98
C ALA A 293 -26.45 -11.23 9.87
N ARG A 294 -26.54 -10.32 8.89
CA ARG A 294 -27.48 -10.46 7.75
C ARG A 294 -27.09 -11.53 6.72
N ARG A 295 -25.80 -11.89 6.61
CA ARG A 295 -25.34 -13.01 5.74
C ARG A 295 -25.42 -14.37 6.42
N ALA A 296 -25.51 -14.42 7.74
CA ALA A 296 -25.69 -15.65 8.51
C ALA A 296 -27.19 -15.96 8.77
N ALA A 297 -28.07 -15.00 8.48
CA ALA A 297 -29.52 -15.14 8.67
C ALA A 297 -30.31 -15.22 7.33
N GLY A 298 -29.64 -15.35 6.19
CA GLY A 298 -30.19 -15.66 4.87
C GLY A 298 -29.32 -16.67 4.15
#